data_9671c542fcdc0e1a51d021c9412bbfe3
#
_entry.id   9671c542fcdc0e1a51d021c9412bbfe3
#
_cell.length_a   1.000
_cell.length_b   1.000
_cell.length_c   1.000
_cell.angle_alpha   90.00
_cell.angle_beta   90.00
_cell.angle_gamma   90.00
#
_symmetry.space_group_name_H-M   'P 1'
#
loop_
_entity.id
_entity.type
_entity.pdbx_description
1 polymer ?
#
loop_
_entity_poly.entity_id
_entity_poly.type
_entity_poly.pdbx_seq_one_letter_code
_entity_poly.pdbx_strand_id
1 'polypeptide(L)'
;SETSASIDQMVASIQRVADTAKVLLDISNRSREEVHNGIGTMEKATDGLNRINTTINSSGEIIGALGQRADDIGKIIEVIDDLAEQTNLLALNAAIEAARAGEHGLGFAVVADEVRKLAEKSAQSTKEISELIQSIQKEARKAVENMDRSTSIVNEGLELGGELNSALKKISNVVTEVYKF
;
A
#
# COMPACT_ATOMS: atom_id res chain seq x y z
N SER A 1 19.17 78.33 -11.70
CA SER A 1 17.85 78.65 -12.21
C SER A 1 16.92 77.46 -11.97
N GLU A 2 15.64 77.70 -11.84
CA GLU A 2 14.59 76.66 -11.57
C GLU A 2 14.63 75.51 -12.59
N THR A 3 14.93 75.80 -13.84
CA THR A 3 15.12 74.84 -14.93
C THR A 3 16.29 73.87 -14.71
N SER A 4 17.42 74.40 -14.14
CA SER A 4 18.58 73.56 -13.86
C SER A 4 18.30 72.53 -12.74
N ALA A 5 17.59 72.98 -11.66
CA ALA A 5 17.20 72.07 -10.57
C ALA A 5 16.21 71.00 -11.04
N SER A 6 15.26 71.35 -11.94
CA SER A 6 14.31 70.37 -12.53
C SER A 6 15.00 69.35 -13.44
N ILE A 7 16.02 69.76 -14.19
CA ILE A 7 16.84 68.84 -14.98
C ILE A 7 17.62 67.87 -14.11
N ASP A 8 18.26 68.35 -13.04
CA ASP A 8 19.02 67.52 -12.10
C ASP A 8 18.10 66.47 -11.41
N GLN A 9 16.91 66.91 -11.04
CA GLN A 9 15.90 66.02 -10.45
C GLN A 9 15.40 64.98 -11.47
N MET A 10 15.27 65.35 -12.74
CA MET A 10 14.90 64.41 -13.82
C MET A 10 16.00 63.37 -14.05
N VAL A 11 17.25 63.79 -14.10
CA VAL A 11 18.40 62.89 -14.25
C VAL A 11 18.49 61.92 -13.10
N ALA A 12 18.31 62.38 -11.86
CA ALA A 12 18.26 61.49 -10.67
C ALA A 12 17.10 60.49 -10.74
N SER A 13 15.94 60.92 -11.23
CA SER A 13 14.78 60.03 -11.42
C SER A 13 15.02 58.95 -12.49
N ILE A 14 15.62 59.30 -13.61
CA ILE A 14 15.98 58.40 -14.68
C ILE A 14 17.00 57.34 -14.14
N GLN A 15 18.03 57.79 -13.39
CA GLN A 15 18.98 56.89 -12.77
C GLN A 15 18.30 55.87 -11.83
N ARG A 16 17.39 56.34 -10.99
CA ARG A 16 16.62 55.43 -10.09
C ARG A 16 15.75 54.43 -10.85
N VAL A 17 15.13 54.84 -11.96
CA VAL A 17 14.37 53.92 -12.83
C VAL A 17 15.31 52.88 -13.43
N ALA A 18 16.50 53.26 -13.94
CA ALA A 18 17.48 52.33 -14.49
C ALA A 18 17.99 51.34 -13.45
N ASP A 19 18.26 51.80 -12.22
CA ASP A 19 18.69 50.91 -11.13
C ASP A 19 17.55 49.94 -10.72
N THR A 20 16.33 50.42 -10.66
CA THR A 20 15.16 49.58 -10.38
C THR A 20 14.94 48.52 -11.45
N ALA A 21 15.09 48.88 -12.75
CA ALA A 21 15.00 47.93 -13.86
C ALA A 21 16.05 46.83 -13.76
N LYS A 22 17.28 47.17 -13.37
CA LYS A 22 18.36 46.20 -13.16
C LYS A 22 18.03 45.21 -12.04
N VAL A 23 17.49 45.69 -10.91
CA VAL A 23 17.06 44.84 -9.80
C VAL A 23 15.92 43.94 -10.21
N LEU A 24 14.96 44.42 -10.99
CA LEU A 24 13.83 43.61 -11.52
C LEU A 24 14.32 42.48 -12.44
N LEU A 25 15.33 42.76 -13.29
CA LEU A 25 15.96 41.73 -14.13
C LEU A 25 16.66 40.64 -13.31
N ASP A 26 17.38 41.02 -12.24
CA ASP A 26 18.02 40.07 -11.35
C ASP A 26 16.98 39.19 -10.64
N ILE A 27 15.92 39.78 -10.08
CA ILE A 27 14.82 39.05 -9.44
C ILE A 27 14.15 38.10 -10.45
N SER A 28 13.89 38.54 -11.67
CA SER A 28 13.32 37.72 -12.74
C SER A 28 14.18 36.51 -13.08
N ASN A 29 15.50 36.71 -13.21
CA ASN A 29 16.46 35.61 -13.45
C ASN A 29 16.42 34.57 -12.33
N ARG A 30 16.49 35.02 -11.10
CA ARG A 30 16.42 34.13 -9.91
C ARG A 30 15.08 33.40 -9.85
N SER A 31 13.97 34.10 -10.08
CA SER A 31 12.64 33.50 -10.11
C SER A 31 12.51 32.41 -11.18
N ARG A 32 13.11 32.65 -12.38
CA ARG A 32 13.13 31.64 -13.45
C ARG A 32 13.91 30.38 -13.04
N GLU A 33 15.05 30.55 -12.39
CA GLU A 33 15.87 29.44 -11.92
C GLU A 33 15.11 28.63 -10.84
N GLU A 34 14.48 29.28 -9.87
CA GLU A 34 13.70 28.64 -8.82
C GLU A 34 12.50 27.88 -9.40
N VAL A 35 11.80 28.45 -10.39
CA VAL A 35 10.70 27.76 -11.07
C VAL A 35 11.19 26.54 -11.83
N HIS A 36 12.31 26.64 -12.52
CA HIS A 36 12.92 25.51 -13.24
C HIS A 36 13.27 24.37 -12.27
N ASN A 37 13.90 24.70 -11.16
CA ASN A 37 14.23 23.74 -10.10
C ASN A 37 12.97 23.12 -9.49
N GLY A 38 11.93 23.93 -9.28
CA GLY A 38 10.63 23.49 -8.80
C GLY A 38 9.96 22.47 -9.74
N ILE A 39 9.99 22.73 -11.05
CA ILE A 39 9.47 21.80 -12.07
C ILE A 39 10.23 20.47 -12.02
N GLY A 40 11.56 20.51 -12.01
CA GLY A 40 12.39 19.30 -11.93
C GLY A 40 12.18 18.49 -10.65
N THR A 41 11.91 19.16 -9.52
CA THR A 41 11.56 18.51 -8.26
C THR A 41 10.18 17.84 -8.34
N MET A 42 9.21 18.52 -8.97
CA MET A 42 7.87 18.00 -9.18
C MET A 42 7.86 16.76 -10.08
N GLU A 43 8.64 16.77 -11.15
CA GLU A 43 8.79 15.60 -12.03
C GLU A 43 9.33 14.37 -11.26
N LYS A 44 10.34 14.57 -10.42
CA LYS A 44 10.87 13.50 -9.55
C LYS A 44 9.83 13.00 -8.54
N ALA A 45 9.03 13.90 -7.96
CA ALA A 45 7.97 13.54 -7.04
C ALA A 45 6.87 12.71 -7.73
N THR A 46 6.47 13.11 -8.93
CA THR A 46 5.49 12.40 -9.77
C THR A 46 6.01 11.01 -10.16
N ASP A 47 7.27 10.89 -10.55
CA ASP A 47 7.89 9.58 -10.82
C ASP A 47 7.91 8.70 -9.57
N GLY A 48 8.24 9.28 -8.41
CA GLY A 48 8.16 8.59 -7.12
C GLY A 48 6.76 8.05 -6.81
N LEU A 49 5.72 8.85 -7.03
CA LEU A 49 4.32 8.42 -6.85
C LEU A 49 3.93 7.30 -7.82
N ASN A 50 4.35 7.35 -9.08
CA ASN A 50 4.11 6.27 -10.04
C ASN A 50 4.78 4.95 -9.61
N ARG A 51 5.99 5.00 -9.08
CA ARG A 51 6.67 3.83 -8.53
C ARG A 51 5.95 3.27 -7.31
N ILE A 52 5.44 4.13 -6.42
CA ILE A 52 4.63 3.73 -5.27
C ILE A 52 3.36 3.03 -5.76
N ASN A 53 2.66 3.58 -6.76
CA ASN A 53 1.46 2.97 -7.34
C ASN A 53 1.74 1.57 -7.88
N THR A 54 2.83 1.40 -8.63
CA THR A 54 3.26 0.08 -9.12
C THR A 54 3.52 -0.90 -7.98
N THR A 55 4.18 -0.44 -6.91
CA THR A 55 4.48 -1.28 -5.73
C THR A 55 3.21 -1.70 -4.99
N ILE A 56 2.24 -0.78 -4.82
CA ILE A 56 0.95 -1.07 -4.19
C ILE A 56 0.20 -2.14 -4.98
N ASN A 57 0.12 -2.00 -6.32
CA ASN A 57 -0.57 -2.96 -7.18
C ASN A 57 0.08 -4.36 -7.09
N SER A 58 1.42 -4.44 -7.17
CA SER A 58 2.15 -5.70 -7.02
C SER A 58 1.93 -6.33 -5.63
N SER A 59 1.90 -5.52 -4.58
CA SER A 59 1.59 -5.99 -3.22
C SER A 59 0.16 -6.51 -3.12
N GLY A 60 -0.81 -5.85 -3.78
CA GLY A 60 -2.20 -6.29 -3.86
C GLY A 60 -2.34 -7.67 -4.50
N GLU A 61 -1.62 -7.91 -5.60
CA GLU A 61 -1.60 -9.24 -6.25
C GLU A 61 -1.04 -10.33 -5.33
N ILE A 62 0.04 -10.03 -4.61
CA ILE A 62 0.65 -10.99 -3.66
C ILE A 62 -0.31 -11.32 -2.52
N ILE A 63 -0.95 -10.31 -1.94
CA ILE A 63 -1.91 -10.51 -0.84
C ILE A 63 -3.17 -11.21 -1.34
N GLY A 64 -3.65 -10.91 -2.56
CA GLY A 64 -4.74 -11.64 -3.18
C GLY A 64 -4.43 -13.12 -3.36
N ALA A 65 -3.22 -13.44 -3.84
CA ALA A 65 -2.75 -14.82 -3.94
C ALA A 65 -2.60 -15.50 -2.57
N LEU A 66 -2.21 -14.76 -1.52
CA LEU A 66 -2.17 -15.28 -0.14
C LEU A 66 -3.58 -15.64 0.34
N GLY A 67 -4.58 -14.79 0.10
CA GLY A 67 -5.97 -15.06 0.42
C GLY A 67 -6.47 -16.34 -0.27
N GLN A 68 -6.19 -16.51 -1.55
CA GLN A 68 -6.55 -17.72 -2.29
C GLN A 68 -5.89 -18.99 -1.73
N ARG A 69 -4.60 -18.92 -1.37
CA ARG A 69 -3.92 -20.05 -0.73
C ARG A 69 -4.49 -20.39 0.63
N ALA A 70 -4.91 -19.39 1.40
CA ALA A 70 -5.60 -19.61 2.67
C ALA A 70 -6.95 -20.31 2.47
N ASP A 71 -7.70 -19.95 1.42
CA ASP A 71 -8.94 -20.66 1.05
C ASP A 71 -8.67 -22.13 0.71
N ASP A 72 -7.62 -22.41 -0.05
CA ASP A 72 -7.26 -23.78 -0.41
C ASP A 72 -6.81 -24.60 0.82
N ILE A 73 -6.07 -23.98 1.73
CA ILE A 73 -5.69 -24.62 3.00
C ILE A 73 -6.96 -24.88 3.85
N GLY A 74 -7.92 -23.97 3.87
CA GLY A 74 -9.19 -24.15 4.57
C GLY A 74 -9.92 -25.41 4.11
N LYS A 75 -10.01 -25.66 2.80
CA LYS A 75 -10.59 -26.88 2.23
C LYS A 75 -9.84 -28.15 2.65
N ILE A 76 -8.51 -28.08 2.72
CA ILE A 76 -7.69 -29.22 3.18
C ILE A 76 -7.99 -29.52 4.65
N ILE A 77 -8.12 -28.49 5.48
CA ILE A 77 -8.44 -28.64 6.91
C ILE A 77 -9.82 -29.26 7.11
N GLU A 78 -10.83 -28.90 6.32
CA GLU A 78 -12.15 -29.56 6.32
C GLU A 78 -12.02 -31.06 6.05
N VAL A 79 -11.24 -31.45 5.04
CA VAL A 79 -11.00 -32.87 4.73
C VAL A 79 -10.28 -33.61 5.88
N ILE A 80 -9.32 -32.94 6.55
CA ILE A 80 -8.60 -33.56 7.68
C ILE A 80 -9.53 -33.71 8.88
N ASP A 81 -10.46 -32.76 9.11
CA ASP A 81 -11.46 -32.83 10.17
C ASP A 81 -12.42 -34.02 9.94
N ASP A 82 -12.93 -34.17 8.72
CA ASP A 82 -13.73 -35.32 8.31
C ASP A 82 -13.01 -36.64 8.51
N LEU A 83 -11.71 -36.71 8.18
CA LEU A 83 -10.89 -37.91 8.40
C LEU A 83 -10.69 -38.20 9.88
N ALA A 84 -10.54 -37.18 10.71
CA ALA A 84 -10.43 -37.33 12.16
C ALA A 84 -11.76 -37.87 12.75
N GLU A 85 -12.90 -37.35 12.30
CA GLU A 85 -14.22 -37.85 12.72
C GLU A 85 -14.43 -39.31 12.30
N GLN A 86 -14.12 -39.65 11.03
CA GLN A 86 -14.20 -41.04 10.55
C GLN A 86 -13.28 -41.98 11.35
N THR A 87 -12.05 -41.53 11.65
CA THR A 87 -11.08 -42.30 12.45
C THR A 87 -11.60 -42.51 13.86
N ASN A 88 -12.23 -41.50 14.47
CA ASN A 88 -12.86 -41.60 15.77
C ASN A 88 -13.99 -42.63 15.78
N LEU A 89 -14.85 -42.63 14.77
CA LEU A 89 -15.93 -43.62 14.61
C LEU A 89 -15.40 -45.04 14.39
N LEU A 90 -14.33 -45.18 13.58
CA LEU A 90 -13.69 -46.49 13.36
C LEU A 90 -13.07 -47.03 14.66
N ALA A 91 -12.40 -46.18 15.41
CA ALA A 91 -11.79 -46.54 16.70
C ALA A 91 -12.86 -46.93 17.72
N LEU A 92 -13.99 -46.23 17.75
CA LEU A 92 -15.14 -46.58 18.60
C LEU A 92 -15.70 -47.96 18.25
N ASN A 93 -15.90 -48.22 16.95
CA ASN A 93 -16.39 -49.53 16.49
C ASN A 93 -15.41 -50.66 16.83
N ALA A 94 -14.11 -50.42 16.67
CA ALA A 94 -13.06 -51.37 17.09
C ALA A 94 -13.07 -51.63 18.58
N ALA A 95 -13.28 -50.61 19.41
CA ALA A 95 -13.35 -50.75 20.87
C ALA A 95 -14.59 -51.58 21.28
N ILE A 96 -15.76 -51.37 20.60
CA ILE A 96 -16.96 -52.15 20.83
C ILE A 96 -16.74 -53.64 20.49
N GLU A 97 -16.11 -53.94 19.35
CA GLU A 97 -15.83 -55.31 18.95
C GLU A 97 -14.80 -56.00 19.81
N ALA A 98 -13.77 -55.23 20.27
CA ALA A 98 -12.83 -55.70 21.25
C ALA A 98 -13.49 -56.09 22.58
N ALA A 99 -14.42 -55.29 23.07
CA ALA A 99 -15.21 -55.58 24.26
C ALA A 99 -16.04 -56.86 24.08
N ARG A 100 -16.57 -57.08 22.88
CA ARG A 100 -17.37 -58.25 22.51
C ARG A 100 -16.56 -59.56 22.51
N ALA A 101 -15.24 -59.47 22.20
CA ALA A 101 -14.33 -60.59 22.24
C ALA A 101 -13.85 -61.00 23.66
N GLY A 102 -14.25 -60.26 24.71
CA GLY A 102 -13.91 -60.55 26.08
C GLY A 102 -12.42 -60.56 26.36
N GLU A 103 -11.89 -61.53 27.06
CA GLU A 103 -10.47 -61.60 27.44
C GLU A 103 -9.53 -61.63 26.23
N HIS A 104 -9.95 -62.13 25.10
CA HIS A 104 -9.16 -62.12 23.84
C HIS A 104 -9.08 -60.75 23.17
N GLY A 105 -9.94 -59.83 23.54
CA GLY A 105 -10.02 -58.48 22.98
C GLY A 105 -9.24 -57.39 23.78
N LEU A 106 -8.76 -57.67 24.97
CA LEU A 106 -8.15 -56.67 25.86
C LEU A 106 -7.04 -55.83 25.22
N GLY A 107 -6.12 -56.46 24.48
CA GLY A 107 -5.04 -55.74 23.80
C GLY A 107 -5.56 -54.83 22.67
N PHE A 108 -6.57 -55.25 21.93
CA PHE A 108 -7.22 -54.47 20.88
C PHE A 108 -8.02 -53.28 21.44
N ALA A 109 -8.66 -53.45 22.61
CA ALA A 109 -9.37 -52.36 23.28
C ALA A 109 -8.47 -51.19 23.64
N VAL A 110 -7.27 -51.47 24.14
CA VAL A 110 -6.26 -50.45 24.47
C VAL A 110 -5.83 -49.68 23.23
N VAL A 111 -5.54 -50.39 22.12
CA VAL A 111 -5.15 -49.76 20.86
C VAL A 111 -6.30 -48.90 20.29
N ALA A 112 -7.53 -49.42 20.34
CA ALA A 112 -8.69 -48.69 19.86
C ALA A 112 -8.94 -47.38 20.66
N ASP A 113 -8.79 -47.43 21.99
CA ASP A 113 -8.92 -46.22 22.82
C ASP A 113 -7.82 -45.21 22.54
N GLU A 114 -6.58 -45.65 22.31
CA GLU A 114 -5.48 -44.75 21.94
C GLU A 114 -5.69 -44.10 20.56
N VAL A 115 -6.15 -44.87 19.55
CA VAL A 115 -6.52 -44.33 18.23
C VAL A 115 -7.66 -43.32 18.37
N ARG A 116 -8.66 -43.60 19.22
CA ARG A 116 -9.75 -42.67 19.50
C ARG A 116 -9.25 -41.33 20.08
N LYS A 117 -8.37 -41.38 21.07
CA LYS A 117 -7.75 -40.18 21.65
C LYS A 117 -6.93 -39.38 20.61
N LEU A 118 -6.19 -40.07 19.74
CA LEU A 118 -5.45 -39.43 18.63
C LEU A 118 -6.39 -38.70 17.66
N ALA A 119 -7.51 -39.34 17.31
CA ALA A 119 -8.54 -38.76 16.43
C ALA A 119 -9.17 -37.50 17.06
N GLU A 120 -9.55 -37.57 18.35
CA GLU A 120 -10.07 -36.42 19.11
C GLU A 120 -9.08 -35.25 19.16
N LYS A 121 -7.79 -35.55 19.40
CA LYS A 121 -6.71 -34.54 19.37
C LYS A 121 -6.50 -33.96 17.98
N SER A 122 -6.61 -34.76 16.93
CA SER A 122 -6.54 -34.31 15.55
C SER A 122 -7.67 -33.32 15.24
N ALA A 123 -8.93 -33.68 15.56
CA ALA A 123 -10.09 -32.82 15.38
C ALA A 123 -9.96 -31.48 16.15
N GLN A 124 -9.40 -31.50 17.37
CA GLN A 124 -9.14 -30.27 18.11
C GLN A 124 -8.09 -29.40 17.40
N SER A 125 -7.01 -30.02 16.90
CA SER A 125 -5.96 -29.29 16.17
C SER A 125 -6.45 -28.72 14.84
N THR A 126 -7.29 -29.43 14.10
CA THR A 126 -7.91 -28.92 12.85
C THR A 126 -8.79 -27.71 13.12
N LYS A 127 -9.56 -27.70 14.20
CA LYS A 127 -10.35 -26.56 14.61
C LYS A 127 -9.50 -25.32 14.88
N GLU A 128 -8.41 -25.49 15.65
CA GLU A 128 -7.49 -24.39 15.94
C GLU A 128 -6.82 -23.84 14.66
N ILE A 129 -6.43 -24.72 13.73
CA ILE A 129 -5.88 -24.31 12.44
C ILE A 129 -6.95 -23.59 11.58
N SER A 130 -8.20 -24.08 11.59
CA SER A 130 -9.30 -23.42 10.87
C SER A 130 -9.52 -21.98 11.34
N GLU A 131 -9.47 -21.74 12.65
CA GLU A 131 -9.58 -20.39 13.22
C GLU A 131 -8.42 -19.48 12.77
N LEU A 132 -7.20 -20.01 12.71
CA LEU A 132 -6.03 -19.28 12.20
C LEU A 132 -6.18 -18.95 10.72
N ILE A 133 -6.64 -19.88 9.89
CA ILE A 133 -6.87 -19.68 8.47
C ILE A 133 -7.93 -18.60 8.23
N GLN A 134 -9.02 -18.63 8.98
CA GLN A 134 -10.06 -17.58 8.90
C GLN A 134 -9.52 -16.21 9.27
N SER A 135 -8.61 -16.13 10.26
CA SER A 135 -7.93 -14.88 10.62
C SER A 135 -7.05 -14.38 9.47
N ILE A 136 -6.25 -15.25 8.85
CA ILE A 136 -5.40 -14.92 7.70
C ILE A 136 -6.24 -14.40 6.54
N GLN A 137 -7.35 -15.05 6.20
CA GLN A 137 -8.27 -14.62 5.15
C GLN A 137 -8.85 -13.22 5.44
N LYS A 138 -9.25 -12.96 6.68
CA LYS A 138 -9.75 -11.66 7.11
C LYS A 138 -8.69 -10.58 6.99
N GLU A 139 -7.46 -10.87 7.43
CA GLU A 139 -6.34 -9.93 7.34
C GLU A 139 -5.94 -9.66 5.90
N ALA A 140 -5.92 -10.67 5.04
CA ALA A 140 -5.65 -10.52 3.61
C ALA A 140 -6.69 -9.59 2.94
N ARG A 141 -7.99 -9.81 3.18
CA ARG A 141 -9.05 -8.92 2.67
C ARG A 141 -8.86 -7.48 3.12
N LYS A 142 -8.58 -7.26 4.41
CA LYS A 142 -8.33 -5.92 4.96
C LYS A 142 -7.08 -5.26 4.36
N ALA A 143 -6.05 -6.05 4.06
CA ALA A 143 -4.84 -5.55 3.41
C ALA A 143 -5.13 -5.09 1.97
N VAL A 144 -5.93 -5.84 1.20
CA VAL A 144 -6.39 -5.43 -0.15
C VAL A 144 -7.19 -4.13 -0.09
N GLU A 145 -8.16 -4.01 0.82
CA GLU A 145 -8.92 -2.76 1.00
C GLU A 145 -8.01 -1.56 1.31
N ASN A 146 -6.98 -1.76 2.14
CA ASN A 146 -6.01 -0.70 2.45
C ASN A 146 -5.16 -0.32 1.22
N MET A 147 -4.84 -1.27 0.34
CA MET A 147 -4.12 -1.02 -0.90
C MET A 147 -4.97 -0.24 -1.89
N ASP A 148 -6.26 -0.55 -2.03
CA ASP A 148 -7.19 0.21 -2.86
C ASP A 148 -7.29 1.66 -2.38
N ARG A 149 -7.38 1.88 -1.07
CA ARG A 149 -7.35 3.24 -0.49
C ARG A 149 -6.03 3.94 -0.75
N SER A 150 -4.90 3.24 -0.63
CA SER A 150 -3.58 3.80 -0.90
C SER A 150 -3.42 4.19 -2.37
N THR A 151 -3.94 3.38 -3.30
CA THR A 151 -3.99 3.69 -4.73
C THR A 151 -4.79 4.96 -5.00
N SER A 152 -5.95 5.13 -4.32
CA SER A 152 -6.75 6.35 -4.43
C SER A 152 -5.98 7.59 -3.97
N ILE A 153 -5.28 7.50 -2.83
CA ILE A 153 -4.46 8.61 -2.30
C ILE A 153 -3.29 8.95 -3.24
N VAL A 154 -2.64 7.95 -3.82
CA VAL A 154 -1.55 8.15 -4.78
C VAL A 154 -2.07 8.83 -6.06
N ASN A 155 -3.23 8.42 -6.56
CA ASN A 155 -3.83 9.02 -7.74
C ASN A 155 -4.22 10.50 -7.49
N GLU A 156 -4.77 10.82 -6.31
CA GLU A 156 -5.02 12.21 -5.90
C GLU A 156 -3.71 13.02 -5.83
N GLY A 157 -2.64 12.42 -5.30
CA GLY A 157 -1.31 13.03 -5.28
C GLY A 157 -0.74 13.29 -6.69
N LEU A 158 -0.98 12.40 -7.64
CA LEU A 158 -0.58 12.57 -9.04
C LEU A 158 -1.35 13.70 -9.71
N GLU A 159 -2.65 13.82 -9.45
CA GLU A 159 -3.49 14.92 -9.96
C GLU A 159 -3.00 16.27 -9.42
N LEU A 160 -2.81 16.39 -8.10
CA LEU A 160 -2.26 17.59 -7.47
C LEU A 160 -0.86 17.94 -7.99
N GLY A 161 -0.01 16.94 -8.24
CA GLY A 161 1.29 17.12 -8.88
C GLY A 161 1.18 17.71 -10.28
N GLY A 162 0.21 17.25 -11.07
CA GLY A 162 -0.11 17.78 -12.39
C GLY A 162 -0.57 19.24 -12.35
N GLU A 163 -1.44 19.58 -11.41
CA GLU A 163 -1.91 20.97 -11.20
C GLU A 163 -0.75 21.90 -10.80
N LEU A 164 0.09 21.46 -9.86
CA LEU A 164 1.24 22.25 -9.43
C LEU A 164 2.26 22.45 -10.56
N ASN A 165 2.53 21.42 -11.36
CA ASN A 165 3.39 21.54 -12.54
C ASN A 165 2.81 22.58 -13.54
N SER A 166 1.49 22.56 -13.76
CA SER A 166 0.80 23.55 -14.59
C SER A 166 0.94 24.98 -14.03
N ALA A 167 0.78 25.14 -12.70
CA ALA A 167 0.95 26.43 -12.04
C ALA A 167 2.38 26.97 -12.18
N LEU A 168 3.40 26.13 -11.95
CA LEU A 168 4.80 26.48 -12.13
C LEU A 168 5.13 26.90 -13.58
N LYS A 169 4.58 26.19 -14.56
CA LYS A 169 4.72 26.58 -15.99
C LYS A 169 4.10 27.95 -16.29
N LYS A 170 2.94 28.26 -15.69
CA LYS A 170 2.33 29.60 -15.82
C LYS A 170 3.22 30.68 -15.22
N ILE A 171 3.80 30.44 -14.03
CA ILE A 171 4.75 31.37 -13.39
C ILE A 171 5.99 31.55 -14.29
N SER A 172 6.52 30.47 -14.86
CA SER A 172 7.65 30.53 -15.80
C SER A 172 7.36 31.45 -16.99
N ASN A 173 6.16 31.35 -17.55
CA ASN A 173 5.74 32.19 -18.68
C ASN A 173 5.66 33.67 -18.28
N VAL A 174 5.04 33.97 -17.13
CA VAL A 174 4.94 35.36 -16.62
C VAL A 174 6.32 35.96 -16.37
N VAL A 175 7.25 35.22 -15.74
CA VAL A 175 8.61 35.66 -15.51
C VAL A 175 9.33 35.91 -16.84
N THR A 176 9.09 35.10 -17.87
CA THR A 176 9.68 35.27 -19.20
C THR A 176 9.11 36.49 -19.94
N GLU A 177 7.86 36.89 -19.68
CA GLU A 177 7.27 38.11 -20.28
C GLU A 177 7.94 39.37 -19.76
N VAL A 178 8.37 39.40 -18.50
CA VAL A 178 9.08 40.54 -17.90
C VAL A 178 10.39 40.86 -18.65
N TYR A 179 10.96 39.94 -19.39
CA TYR A 179 12.16 40.16 -20.24
C TYR A 179 11.87 40.84 -21.59
N LYS A 180 10.61 40.94 -21.97
CA LYS A 180 10.27 41.53 -23.27
C LYS A 180 10.08 43.02 -23.22
N PHE A 181 10.11 43.61 -22.03
CA PHE A 181 10.00 45.05 -21.79
C PHE A 181 11.34 45.62 -21.29
#